data_caa2f855cada8dc4fd5aabf0c6b30f28
#
_entry.id   caa2f855cada8dc4fd5aabf0c6b30f28
#
_cell.length_a   1.000
_cell.length_b   1.000
_cell.length_c   1.000
_cell.angle_alpha   90.00
_cell.angle_beta   90.00
_cell.angle_gamma   90.00
#
_symmetry.space_group_name_H-M   'P 1'
#
loop_
_entity.id
_entity.type
_entity.pdbx_description
1 polymer ?
#
loop_
_entity_poly.entity_id
_entity_poly.type
_entity_poly.pdbx_seq_one_letter_code
_entity_poly.pdbx_strand_id
1 'polypeptide(L)'
;MKLFKRTGVAVLLTVMMIILAVGIGLARRPGRGGHVAASQDSPWFVSDQAGVLSSSGIKQLESNNRSLDSSMGVVIGCVTCNYGKADLGNYAMEQAEKMGLGANDFIVVLDISGENYWLIQGSGLTELFTDDDCASYAWEYMEEPFAKGDYTQALLSLSDALTQWYQTHYLA
;
A
#
# COMPACT_ATOMS: atom_id res chain seq x y z
N MET A 1 -5.38 43.23 -41.80
CA MET A 1 -6.32 42.47 -40.92
C MET A 1 -6.15 40.94 -40.91
N LYS A 2 -5.30 40.32 -41.74
CA LYS A 2 -5.14 38.82 -41.73
C LYS A 2 -4.05 38.30 -40.76
N LEU A 3 -3.12 39.12 -40.31
CA LEU A 3 -2.05 38.68 -39.38
C LEU A 3 -2.53 38.49 -37.95
N PHE A 4 -3.47 39.32 -37.48
CA PHE A 4 -4.02 39.24 -36.13
C PHE A 4 -4.86 37.94 -35.89
N LYS A 5 -5.50 37.40 -36.92
CA LYS A 5 -6.23 36.14 -36.82
C LYS A 5 -5.32 34.93 -36.66
N ARG A 6 -4.10 34.93 -37.25
CA ARG A 6 -3.13 33.84 -37.12
C ARG A 6 -2.48 33.81 -35.74
N THR A 7 -2.15 34.96 -35.16
CA THR A 7 -1.55 35.06 -33.83
C THR A 7 -2.54 34.63 -32.72
N GLY A 8 -3.81 35.05 -32.85
CA GLY A 8 -4.83 34.63 -31.88
C GLY A 8 -5.10 33.13 -31.88
N VAL A 9 -5.12 32.49 -33.05
CA VAL A 9 -5.27 31.03 -33.17
C VAL A 9 -4.03 30.29 -32.64
N ALA A 10 -2.81 30.81 -32.89
CA ALA A 10 -1.58 30.23 -32.37
C ALA A 10 -1.54 30.32 -30.84
N VAL A 11 -1.92 31.44 -30.23
CA VAL A 11 -1.98 31.60 -28.78
C VAL A 11 -3.03 30.68 -28.18
N LEU A 12 -4.23 30.55 -28.81
CA LEU A 12 -5.28 29.66 -28.37
C LEU A 12 -4.84 28.18 -28.40
N LEU A 13 -4.16 27.76 -29.46
CA LEU A 13 -3.60 26.41 -29.58
C LEU A 13 -2.50 26.14 -28.55
N THR A 14 -1.63 27.12 -28.26
CA THR A 14 -0.59 26.99 -27.25
C THR A 14 -1.19 26.85 -25.84
N VAL A 15 -2.18 27.67 -25.50
CA VAL A 15 -2.90 27.59 -24.20
C VAL A 15 -3.63 26.24 -24.09
N MET A 16 -4.26 25.78 -25.16
CA MET A 16 -4.95 24.47 -25.17
C MET A 16 -3.97 23.30 -25.01
N MET A 17 -2.78 23.36 -25.61
CA MET A 17 -1.72 22.37 -25.42
C MET A 17 -1.16 22.38 -24.00
N ILE A 18 -1.01 23.55 -23.38
CA ILE A 18 -0.54 23.67 -21.99
C ILE A 18 -1.60 23.08 -21.05
N ILE A 19 -2.88 23.36 -21.26
CA ILE A 19 -3.98 22.79 -20.46
C ILE A 19 -4.02 21.25 -20.62
N LEU A 20 -3.87 20.74 -21.83
CA LEU A 20 -3.78 19.29 -22.09
C LEU A 20 -2.54 18.66 -21.44
N ALA A 21 -1.37 19.30 -21.52
CA ALA A 21 -0.14 18.81 -20.91
C ALA A 21 -0.23 18.79 -19.38
N VAL A 22 -0.82 19.81 -18.76
CA VAL A 22 -1.08 19.86 -17.32
C VAL A 22 -2.13 18.82 -16.94
N GLY A 23 -3.20 18.65 -17.72
CA GLY A 23 -4.23 17.64 -17.50
C GLY A 23 -3.66 16.21 -17.57
N ILE A 24 -2.78 15.92 -18.53
CA ILE A 24 -2.10 14.62 -18.66
C ILE A 24 -1.07 14.44 -17.54
N GLY A 25 -0.37 15.49 -17.13
CA GLY A 25 0.59 15.46 -16.01
C GLY A 25 -0.10 15.21 -14.66
N LEU A 26 -1.31 15.77 -14.45
CA LEU A 26 -2.13 15.51 -13.25
C LEU A 26 -2.77 14.11 -13.29
N ALA A 27 -3.07 13.58 -14.49
CA ALA A 27 -3.58 12.22 -14.65
C ALA A 27 -2.48 11.15 -14.56
N ARG A 28 -1.20 11.54 -14.73
CA ARG A 28 -0.03 10.66 -14.56
C ARG A 28 0.64 10.76 -13.19
N ARG A 29 0.21 11.67 -12.32
CA ARG A 29 0.51 11.47 -10.90
C ARG A 29 -0.11 10.15 -10.54
N PRO A 30 0.64 9.19 -9.93
CA PRO A 30 0.02 8.01 -9.39
C PRO A 30 -1.17 8.51 -8.57
N GLY A 31 -2.37 8.20 -9.03
CA GLY A 31 -3.57 8.67 -8.39
C GLY A 31 -3.42 8.28 -6.93
N ARG A 32 -3.76 9.17 -5.98
CA ARG A 32 -3.99 8.73 -4.62
C ARG A 32 -4.81 7.47 -4.76
N GLY A 33 -4.16 6.31 -4.59
CA GLY A 33 -4.80 5.03 -4.76
C GLY A 33 -5.89 4.98 -3.72
N GLY A 34 -7.11 5.21 -4.16
CA GLY A 34 -8.22 5.35 -3.25
C GLY A 34 -8.53 4.01 -2.60
N HIS A 35 -7.90 3.75 -1.44
CA HIS A 35 -8.46 2.76 -0.55
C HIS A 35 -9.80 3.24 -0.03
N VAL A 36 -10.73 2.34 0.16
CA VAL A 36 -12.03 2.64 0.81
C VAL A 36 -11.74 2.87 2.29
N ALA A 37 -12.43 3.82 2.91
CA ALA A 37 -12.27 4.09 4.35
C ALA A 37 -12.29 2.80 5.17
N ALA A 38 -11.42 2.73 6.19
CA ALA A 38 -11.28 1.59 7.08
C ALA A 38 -12.65 1.06 7.57
N SER A 39 -12.85 -0.25 7.50
CA SER A 39 -14.09 -0.89 7.95
C SER A 39 -14.13 -1.00 9.49
N GLN A 40 -15.33 -1.25 10.07
CA GLN A 40 -15.45 -1.48 11.50
C GLN A 40 -14.74 -2.77 11.96
N ASP A 41 -14.63 -3.76 11.04
CA ASP A 41 -14.01 -5.06 11.32
C ASP A 41 -12.49 -5.04 11.14
N SER A 42 -11.94 -4.00 10.49
CA SER A 42 -10.51 -3.81 10.27
C SER A 42 -10.16 -2.33 10.43
N PRO A 43 -10.27 -1.80 11.66
CA PRO A 43 -10.00 -0.40 11.90
C PRO A 43 -8.57 -0.07 11.49
N TRP A 44 -8.44 0.94 10.64
CA TRP A 44 -7.15 1.36 10.08
C TRP A 44 -6.31 0.23 9.45
N PHE A 45 -7.01 -0.71 8.77
CA PHE A 45 -6.40 -1.77 7.97
C PHE A 45 -5.58 -2.77 8.79
N VAL A 46 -5.93 -2.98 10.06
CA VAL A 46 -5.36 -4.01 10.93
C VAL A 46 -6.44 -4.99 11.36
N SER A 47 -6.27 -6.28 11.08
CA SER A 47 -7.22 -7.35 11.38
C SER A 47 -6.52 -8.51 12.07
N ASP A 48 -6.60 -8.57 13.40
CA ASP A 48 -5.99 -9.62 14.21
C ASP A 48 -6.98 -10.78 14.45
N GLN A 49 -7.24 -11.57 13.39
CA GLN A 49 -8.20 -12.69 13.47
C GLN A 49 -7.65 -13.88 14.29
N ALA A 50 -6.33 -14.03 14.38
CA ALA A 50 -5.70 -15.06 15.19
C ALA A 50 -5.59 -14.68 16.67
N GLY A 51 -5.77 -13.39 17.02
CA GLY A 51 -5.69 -12.89 18.39
C GLY A 51 -4.28 -12.96 18.98
N VAL A 52 -3.25 -12.75 18.16
CA VAL A 52 -1.84 -12.92 18.54
C VAL A 52 -1.09 -11.60 18.71
N LEU A 53 -1.68 -10.48 18.31
CA LEU A 53 -1.04 -9.17 18.42
C LEU A 53 -1.27 -8.53 19.78
N SER A 54 -0.26 -7.82 20.27
CA SER A 54 -0.44 -6.99 21.46
C SER A 54 -1.31 -5.77 21.16
N SER A 55 -2.11 -5.35 22.14
CA SER A 55 -2.95 -4.14 22.00
C SER A 55 -2.14 -2.87 21.72
N SER A 56 -0.90 -2.78 22.21
CA SER A 56 0.01 -1.67 21.89
C SER A 56 0.49 -1.74 20.46
N GLY A 57 0.81 -2.94 19.95
CA GLY A 57 1.21 -3.15 18.56
C GLY A 57 0.11 -2.81 17.56
N ILE A 58 -1.12 -3.23 17.81
CA ILE A 58 -2.28 -2.85 16.99
C ILE A 58 -2.40 -1.33 16.91
N LYS A 59 -2.37 -0.62 18.04
CA LYS A 59 -2.43 0.85 18.06
C LYS A 59 -1.27 1.51 17.30
N GLN A 60 -0.08 0.94 17.35
CA GLN A 60 1.07 1.43 16.62
C GLN A 60 0.88 1.25 15.11
N LEU A 61 0.49 0.05 14.64
CA LEU A 61 0.19 -0.22 13.23
C LEU A 61 -0.91 0.70 12.69
N GLU A 62 -1.98 0.87 13.44
CA GLU A 62 -3.04 1.83 13.10
C GLU A 62 -2.54 3.28 13.02
N SER A 63 -1.66 3.69 13.94
CA SER A 63 -1.06 5.04 13.93
C SER A 63 -0.17 5.24 12.72
N ASN A 64 0.63 4.23 12.36
CA ASN A 64 1.47 4.24 11.16
C ASN A 64 0.59 4.41 9.91
N ASN A 65 -0.48 3.64 9.78
CA ASN A 65 -1.41 3.74 8.66
C ASN A 65 -2.11 5.10 8.57
N ARG A 66 -2.54 5.70 9.70
CA ARG A 66 -3.08 7.07 9.71
C ARG A 66 -2.06 8.09 9.20
N SER A 67 -0.80 7.94 9.57
CA SER A 67 0.28 8.80 9.10
C SER A 67 0.56 8.64 7.61
N LEU A 68 0.63 7.39 7.12
CA LEU A 68 0.81 7.07 5.71
C LEU A 68 -0.35 7.60 4.86
N ASP A 69 -1.59 7.37 5.28
CA ASP A 69 -2.77 7.88 4.60
C ASP A 69 -2.77 9.41 4.52
N SER A 70 -2.54 10.07 5.64
CA SER A 70 -2.56 11.54 5.69
C SER A 70 -1.46 12.19 4.85
N SER A 71 -0.28 11.58 4.76
CA SER A 71 0.88 12.14 4.05
C SER A 71 0.97 11.72 2.59
N MET A 72 0.61 10.48 2.26
CA MET A 72 0.84 9.89 0.93
C MET A 72 -0.41 9.26 0.31
N GLY A 73 -1.51 9.09 1.09
CA GLY A 73 -2.73 8.46 0.63
C GLY A 73 -2.57 6.96 0.37
N VAL A 74 -1.71 6.30 1.13
CA VAL A 74 -1.43 4.86 1.07
C VAL A 74 -1.52 4.23 2.46
N VAL A 75 -1.76 2.93 2.51
CA VAL A 75 -1.81 2.16 3.75
C VAL A 75 -1.15 0.78 3.59
N ILE A 76 -0.89 0.12 4.71
CA ILE A 76 -0.39 -1.24 4.78
C ILE A 76 -1.42 -2.09 5.52
N GLY A 77 -2.12 -2.96 4.79
CA GLY A 77 -3.04 -3.93 5.37
C GLY A 77 -2.26 -4.98 6.18
N CYS A 78 -2.61 -5.15 7.44
CA CYS A 78 -2.00 -6.15 8.33
C CYS A 78 -3.07 -7.14 8.79
N VAL A 79 -2.89 -8.42 8.46
CA VAL A 79 -3.83 -9.50 8.82
C VAL A 79 -3.09 -10.62 9.54
N THR A 80 -3.64 -11.10 10.65
CA THR A 80 -3.25 -12.39 11.24
C THR A 80 -4.40 -13.37 11.12
N CYS A 81 -4.13 -14.63 10.84
CA CYS A 81 -5.16 -15.63 10.67
C CYS A 81 -4.67 -17.03 11.08
N ASN A 82 -5.60 -17.98 11.12
CA ASN A 82 -5.34 -19.42 11.26
C ASN A 82 -5.87 -20.13 10.00
N TYR A 83 -5.29 -19.80 8.84
CA TYR A 83 -5.77 -20.29 7.55
C TYR A 83 -5.35 -21.76 7.30
N GLY A 84 -4.07 -22.09 7.55
CA GLY A 84 -3.55 -23.44 7.51
C GLY A 84 -3.64 -24.15 6.15
N LYS A 85 -3.77 -23.42 5.04
CA LYS A 85 -3.88 -23.96 3.69
C LYS A 85 -2.74 -23.46 2.80
N ALA A 86 -2.48 -24.19 1.70
CA ALA A 86 -1.34 -23.93 0.81
C ALA A 86 -1.44 -22.63 0.00
N ASP A 87 -2.63 -22.04 -0.15
CA ASP A 87 -2.86 -20.89 -1.05
C ASP A 87 -3.03 -19.58 -0.26
N LEU A 88 -1.98 -19.19 0.47
CA LEU A 88 -2.00 -17.98 1.28
C LEU A 88 -2.01 -16.70 0.41
N GLY A 89 -1.46 -16.76 -0.81
CA GLY A 89 -1.46 -15.64 -1.73
C GLY A 89 -2.87 -15.23 -2.15
N ASN A 90 -3.72 -16.18 -2.59
CA ASN A 90 -5.11 -15.90 -2.92
C ASN A 90 -5.91 -15.43 -1.69
N TYR A 91 -5.66 -16.01 -0.52
CA TYR A 91 -6.27 -15.53 0.71
C TYR A 91 -5.89 -14.06 1.01
N ALA A 92 -4.63 -13.70 0.81
CA ALA A 92 -4.17 -12.31 1.00
C ALA A 92 -4.88 -11.35 0.04
N MET A 93 -5.06 -11.72 -1.24
CA MET A 93 -5.81 -10.93 -2.21
C MET A 93 -7.28 -10.74 -1.79
N GLU A 94 -7.96 -11.81 -1.33
CA GLU A 94 -9.32 -11.69 -0.79
C GLU A 94 -9.42 -10.77 0.43
N GLN A 95 -8.42 -10.80 1.32
CA GLN A 95 -8.38 -9.90 2.47
C GLN A 95 -8.14 -8.45 2.02
N ALA A 96 -7.28 -8.22 1.03
CA ALA A 96 -7.05 -6.89 0.46
C ALA A 96 -8.35 -6.27 -0.09
N GLU A 97 -9.13 -7.06 -0.84
CA GLU A 97 -10.45 -6.63 -1.34
C GLU A 97 -11.42 -6.32 -0.19
N LYS A 98 -11.53 -7.20 0.81
CA LYS A 98 -12.41 -7.00 1.99
C LYS A 98 -12.04 -5.76 2.79
N MET A 99 -10.75 -5.46 2.89
CA MET A 99 -10.23 -4.28 3.56
C MET A 99 -10.37 -3.01 2.71
N GLY A 100 -10.66 -3.13 1.42
CA GLY A 100 -10.78 -2.01 0.49
C GLY A 100 -9.45 -1.37 0.13
N LEU A 101 -8.37 -2.16 0.10
CA LEU A 101 -7.03 -1.68 -0.27
C LEU A 101 -6.99 -1.27 -1.74
N GLY A 102 -6.23 -0.23 -2.04
CA GLY A 102 -6.07 0.34 -3.36
C GLY A 102 -4.84 -0.17 -4.11
N ALA A 103 -4.66 0.33 -5.33
CA ALA A 103 -3.58 -0.10 -6.21
C ALA A 103 -2.16 0.24 -5.70
N ASN A 104 -2.04 1.19 -4.78
CA ASN A 104 -0.76 1.65 -4.25
C ASN A 104 -0.53 1.23 -2.79
N ASP A 105 -1.33 0.29 -2.28
CA ASP A 105 -1.23 -0.21 -0.91
C ASP A 105 -0.48 -1.54 -0.87
N PHE A 106 0.05 -1.90 0.29
CA PHE A 106 0.55 -3.24 0.57
C PHE A 106 -0.44 -4.00 1.44
N ILE A 107 -0.40 -5.33 1.37
CA ILE A 107 -1.00 -6.21 2.37
C ILE A 107 0.00 -7.26 2.82
N VAL A 108 0.06 -7.47 4.12
CA VAL A 108 0.78 -8.58 4.75
C VAL A 108 -0.18 -9.47 5.53
N VAL A 109 -0.07 -10.76 5.33
CA VAL A 109 -0.85 -11.78 6.03
C VAL A 109 0.09 -12.71 6.77
N LEU A 110 -0.16 -12.91 8.07
CA LEU A 110 0.49 -13.93 8.89
C LEU A 110 -0.50 -15.08 9.09
N ASP A 111 -0.19 -16.26 8.59
CA ASP A 111 -0.92 -17.50 8.89
C ASP A 111 -0.22 -18.24 10.03
N ILE A 112 -0.77 -18.11 11.23
CA ILE A 112 -0.18 -18.64 12.46
C ILE A 112 -0.23 -20.17 12.46
N SER A 113 -1.34 -20.76 12.03
CA SER A 113 -1.50 -22.22 11.99
C SER A 113 -0.71 -22.88 10.86
N GLY A 114 -0.44 -22.16 9.78
CA GLY A 114 0.38 -22.60 8.66
C GLY A 114 1.86 -22.30 8.83
N GLU A 115 2.26 -21.61 9.91
CA GLU A 115 3.62 -21.14 10.14
C GLU A 115 4.21 -20.43 8.90
N ASN A 116 3.39 -19.55 8.28
CA ASN A 116 3.70 -18.90 7.02
C ASN A 116 3.25 -17.45 6.99
N TYR A 117 3.81 -16.67 6.08
CA TYR A 117 3.39 -15.29 5.85
C TYR A 117 3.46 -14.93 4.37
N TRP A 118 2.74 -13.89 3.97
CA TRP A 118 2.69 -13.42 2.60
C TRP A 118 2.60 -11.90 2.54
N LEU A 119 3.43 -11.27 1.72
CA LEU A 119 3.40 -9.84 1.41
C LEU A 119 3.05 -9.66 -0.06
N ILE A 120 2.09 -8.78 -0.36
CA ILE A 120 1.70 -8.43 -1.73
C ILE A 120 1.65 -6.91 -1.84
N GLN A 121 2.15 -6.39 -2.94
CA GLN A 121 1.99 -5.01 -3.37
C GLN A 121 0.73 -4.85 -4.22
N GLY A 122 0.12 -3.67 -4.18
CA GLY A 122 -0.95 -3.30 -5.09
C GLY A 122 -0.46 -3.15 -6.53
N SER A 123 -1.37 -3.26 -7.49
CA SER A 123 -1.06 -3.27 -8.93
C SER A 123 -0.37 -2.00 -9.45
N GLY A 124 -0.50 -0.89 -8.74
CA GLY A 124 0.19 0.37 -9.08
C GLY A 124 1.65 0.43 -8.63
N LEU A 125 2.10 -0.53 -7.82
CA LEU A 125 3.46 -0.59 -7.30
C LEU A 125 4.35 -1.62 -8.03
N THR A 126 3.80 -2.50 -8.85
CA THR A 126 4.50 -3.66 -9.44
C THR A 126 5.75 -3.31 -10.27
N GLU A 127 5.82 -2.10 -10.83
CA GLU A 127 7.01 -1.61 -11.55
C GLU A 127 8.08 -1.04 -10.62
N LEU A 128 7.71 -0.64 -9.40
CA LEU A 128 8.59 0.00 -8.42
C LEU A 128 9.01 -0.96 -7.29
N PHE A 129 8.18 -1.95 -7.02
CA PHE A 129 8.37 -2.95 -5.99
C PHE A 129 7.85 -4.29 -6.52
N THR A 130 8.75 -5.18 -6.86
CA THR A 130 8.45 -6.46 -7.51
C THR A 130 8.02 -7.53 -6.52
N ASP A 131 7.56 -8.69 -7.02
CA ASP A 131 7.26 -9.86 -6.17
C ASP A 131 8.53 -10.37 -5.46
N ASP A 132 9.70 -10.28 -6.09
CA ASP A 132 10.99 -10.62 -5.48
C ASP A 132 11.36 -9.64 -4.36
N ASP A 133 11.01 -8.35 -4.51
CA ASP A 133 11.17 -7.35 -3.43
C ASP A 133 10.23 -7.67 -2.26
N CYS A 134 8.98 -8.06 -2.52
CA CYS A 134 8.05 -8.51 -1.48
C CYS A 134 8.63 -9.68 -0.68
N ALA A 135 9.12 -10.71 -1.36
CA ALA A 135 9.72 -11.87 -0.71
C ALA A 135 10.97 -11.48 0.12
N SER A 136 11.83 -10.62 -0.43
CA SER A 136 13.07 -10.16 0.21
C SER A 136 12.77 -9.31 1.46
N TYR A 137 11.83 -8.36 1.37
CA TYR A 137 11.43 -7.52 2.51
C TYR A 137 10.76 -8.34 3.61
N ALA A 138 9.86 -9.26 3.25
CA ALA A 138 9.24 -10.12 4.22
C ALA A 138 10.28 -10.99 4.95
N TRP A 139 11.23 -11.56 4.23
CA TRP A 139 12.33 -12.33 4.82
C TRP A 139 13.23 -11.45 5.72
N GLU A 140 13.67 -10.30 5.25
CA GLU A 140 14.62 -9.45 5.97
C GLU A 140 14.05 -8.88 7.27
N TYR A 141 12.78 -8.44 7.23
CA TYR A 141 12.20 -7.69 8.35
C TYR A 141 11.27 -8.50 9.24
N MET A 142 10.78 -9.66 8.78
CA MET A 142 9.79 -10.45 9.52
C MET A 142 10.30 -11.79 10.00
N GLU A 143 11.18 -12.48 9.26
CA GLU A 143 11.54 -13.88 9.52
C GLU A 143 12.01 -14.13 10.95
N GLU A 144 12.94 -13.34 11.45
CA GLU A 144 13.50 -13.55 12.80
C GLU A 144 12.45 -13.38 13.91
N PRO A 145 11.68 -12.29 14.00
CA PRO A 145 10.62 -12.16 15.01
C PRO A 145 9.47 -13.13 14.79
N PHE A 146 9.08 -13.44 13.54
CA PHE A 146 8.05 -14.43 13.23
C PHE A 146 8.41 -15.83 13.74
N ALA A 147 9.62 -16.30 13.44
CA ALA A 147 10.13 -17.59 13.90
C ALA A 147 10.21 -17.71 15.43
N LYS A 148 10.33 -16.58 16.14
CA LYS A 148 10.29 -16.52 17.61
C LYS A 148 8.87 -16.42 18.19
N GLY A 149 7.84 -16.33 17.34
CA GLY A 149 6.45 -16.10 17.76
C GLY A 149 6.15 -14.66 18.18
N ASP A 150 7.06 -13.70 17.92
CA ASP A 150 6.81 -12.28 18.14
C ASP A 150 6.16 -11.64 16.91
N TYR A 151 4.92 -12.03 16.67
CA TYR A 151 4.14 -11.59 15.50
C TYR A 151 3.89 -10.09 15.48
N THR A 152 3.78 -9.48 16.66
CA THR A 152 3.65 -8.02 16.78
C THR A 152 4.90 -7.33 16.26
N GLN A 153 6.09 -7.76 16.68
CA GLN A 153 7.34 -7.17 16.22
C GLN A 153 7.58 -7.44 14.73
N ALA A 154 7.20 -8.62 14.22
CA ALA A 154 7.29 -8.95 12.80
C ALA A 154 6.54 -7.93 11.94
N LEU A 155 5.26 -7.66 12.27
CA LEU A 155 4.46 -6.68 11.54
C LEU A 155 4.97 -5.25 11.70
N LEU A 156 5.41 -4.85 12.89
CA LEU A 156 5.95 -3.51 13.12
C LEU A 156 7.24 -3.28 12.33
N SER A 157 8.17 -4.23 12.34
CA SER A 157 9.44 -4.12 11.59
C SER A 157 9.19 -3.98 10.09
N LEU A 158 8.30 -4.80 9.53
CA LEU A 158 7.93 -4.70 8.11
C LEU A 158 7.21 -3.38 7.81
N SER A 159 6.25 -2.97 8.65
CA SER A 159 5.51 -1.70 8.48
C SER A 159 6.47 -0.50 8.45
N ASP A 160 7.46 -0.48 9.33
CA ASP A 160 8.46 0.60 9.39
C ASP A 160 9.35 0.59 8.14
N ALA A 161 9.79 -0.59 7.66
CA ALA A 161 10.59 -0.73 6.45
C ALA A 161 9.82 -0.27 5.19
N LEU A 162 8.56 -0.69 5.04
CA LEU A 162 7.70 -0.26 3.93
C LEU A 162 7.38 1.25 4.00
N THR A 163 7.20 1.79 5.21
CA THR A 163 7.04 3.24 5.40
C THR A 163 8.26 4.00 4.91
N GLN A 164 9.47 3.54 5.25
CA GLN A 164 10.71 4.14 4.76
C GLN A 164 10.85 4.01 3.23
N TRP A 165 10.47 2.86 2.67
CA TRP A 165 10.44 2.67 1.23
C TRP A 165 9.51 3.68 0.53
N TYR A 166 8.27 3.87 1.02
CA TYR A 166 7.35 4.88 0.49
C TYR A 166 7.95 6.30 0.52
N GLN A 167 8.60 6.66 1.63
CA GLN A 167 9.21 7.99 1.78
C GLN A 167 10.33 8.24 0.77
N THR A 168 11.05 7.19 0.38
CA THR A 168 12.21 7.32 -0.52
C THR A 168 11.91 7.12 -1.98
N HIS A 169 10.90 6.34 -2.34
CA HIS A 169 10.66 5.91 -3.72
C HIS A 169 9.29 6.33 -4.27
N TYR A 170 8.30 6.55 -3.42
CA TYR A 170 6.95 6.84 -3.87
C TYR A 170 6.68 8.35 -4.03
N LEU A 171 7.39 9.19 -3.30
CA LEU A 171 7.27 10.66 -3.39
C LEU A 171 8.28 11.29 -4.35
N ALA A 172 9.26 10.53 -4.85
CA ALA A 172 10.26 10.98 -5.80
C ALA A 172 9.70 10.94 -7.21
#